data_7fb8d2dee4cca9e219a0efc4dd608a20
#
_entry.id   7fb8d2dee4cca9e219a0efc4dd608a20
#
_cell.length_a   1.000
_cell.length_b   1.000
_cell.length_c   1.000
_cell.angle_alpha   90.00
_cell.angle_beta   90.00
_cell.angle_gamma   90.00
#
_symmetry.space_group_name_H-M   'P 1'
#
loop_
_entity.id
_entity.type
_entity.pdbx_description
1 polymer ?
#
loop_
_entity_poly.entity_id
_entity_poly.type
_entity_poly.pdbx_seq_one_letter_code
_entity_poly.pdbx_strand_id
1 'polypeptide(L)'
;MNQHLHLVTLGVRDFETSKRFYTDVLGWKPSSSSGEDVAFFQAGGVVLSIYPRENLAEDAIVSPEGSGFSGFTLAYNAHSESEVDELIADLRSKGVKILKEPQKVFWGGYNSYFADRDGYCWEVAHNPFFRFDKNGNLKLD
;
A
#
# COMPACT_ATOMS: atom_id res chain seq x y z
N MET A 1 20.04 -15.87 -4.30
CA MET A 1 18.75 -15.22 -4.66
C MET A 1 19.09 -13.90 -5.33
N ASN A 2 18.54 -13.63 -6.51
CA ASN A 2 18.73 -12.33 -7.16
C ASN A 2 18.03 -11.22 -6.36
N GLN A 3 18.52 -9.98 -6.45
CA GLN A 3 17.93 -8.82 -5.80
C GLN A 3 16.63 -8.41 -6.56
N HIS A 4 15.55 -9.14 -6.28
CA HIS A 4 14.28 -8.97 -6.96
C HIS A 4 13.12 -9.34 -6.03
N LEU A 5 12.18 -8.43 -5.85
CA LEU A 5 10.93 -8.67 -5.13
C LEU A 5 9.79 -8.76 -6.15
N HIS A 6 9.08 -9.89 -6.15
CA HIS A 6 8.01 -10.13 -7.11
C HIS A 6 6.63 -9.83 -6.52
N LEU A 7 6.44 -10.11 -5.21
CA LEU A 7 5.14 -10.05 -4.59
C LEU A 7 5.24 -9.72 -3.10
N VAL A 8 4.30 -8.90 -2.61
CA VAL A 8 4.05 -8.63 -1.19
C VAL A 8 2.65 -9.12 -0.88
N THR A 9 2.50 -10.03 0.09
CA THR A 9 1.20 -10.50 0.55
C THR A 9 0.87 -9.91 1.92
N LEU A 10 -0.28 -9.27 2.02
CA LEU A 10 -0.83 -8.75 3.26
C LEU A 10 -1.82 -9.75 3.85
N GLY A 11 -1.59 -10.16 5.08
CA GLY A 11 -2.56 -10.95 5.85
C GLY A 11 -3.68 -10.07 6.36
N VAL A 12 -4.93 -10.32 5.93
CA VAL A 12 -6.09 -9.47 6.24
C VAL A 12 -7.10 -10.23 7.11
N ARG A 13 -7.80 -9.51 7.99
CA ARG A 13 -8.79 -10.13 8.91
C ARG A 13 -10.08 -10.49 8.22
N ASP A 14 -10.58 -9.59 7.36
CA ASP A 14 -11.79 -9.79 6.56
C ASP A 14 -11.43 -9.55 5.10
N PHE A 15 -11.38 -10.62 4.34
CA PHE A 15 -10.92 -10.60 2.94
C PHE A 15 -11.81 -9.71 2.06
N GLU A 16 -13.13 -9.83 2.16
CA GLU A 16 -14.06 -9.05 1.33
C GLU A 16 -14.03 -7.55 1.66
N THR A 17 -13.94 -7.20 2.93
CA THR A 17 -13.81 -5.81 3.37
C THR A 17 -12.50 -5.20 2.91
N SER A 18 -11.41 -5.95 3.04
CA SER A 18 -10.09 -5.51 2.58
C SER A 18 -10.03 -5.39 1.06
N LYS A 19 -10.54 -6.37 0.33
CA LYS A 19 -10.63 -6.33 -1.14
C LYS A 19 -11.37 -5.07 -1.62
N ARG A 20 -12.53 -4.77 -1.03
CA ARG A 20 -13.30 -3.56 -1.36
C ARG A 20 -12.53 -2.27 -1.07
N PHE A 21 -11.70 -2.24 -0.05
CA PHE A 21 -10.85 -1.07 0.18
C PHE A 21 -9.92 -0.81 -1.04
N TYR A 22 -9.23 -1.84 -1.53
CA TYR A 22 -8.35 -1.69 -2.69
C TYR A 22 -9.12 -1.42 -3.98
N THR A 23 -10.28 -2.05 -4.19
CA THR A 23 -11.07 -1.87 -5.43
C THR A 23 -11.88 -0.58 -5.44
N ASP A 24 -12.62 -0.30 -4.37
CA ASP A 24 -13.64 0.76 -4.38
C ASP A 24 -13.07 2.09 -3.86
N VAL A 25 -12.14 2.04 -2.89
CA VAL A 25 -11.52 3.24 -2.32
C VAL A 25 -10.30 3.66 -3.13
N LEU A 26 -9.35 2.75 -3.35
CA LEU A 26 -8.14 3.05 -4.14
C LEU A 26 -8.35 2.95 -5.65
N GLY A 27 -9.46 2.36 -6.10
CA GLY A 27 -9.78 2.21 -7.52
C GLY A 27 -8.90 1.18 -8.25
N TRP A 28 -8.27 0.27 -7.52
CA TRP A 28 -7.39 -0.74 -8.10
C TRP A 28 -8.18 -1.89 -8.73
N LYS A 29 -7.68 -2.43 -9.83
CA LYS A 29 -8.30 -3.55 -10.53
C LYS A 29 -7.63 -4.85 -10.12
N PRO A 30 -8.38 -5.83 -9.55
CA PRO A 30 -7.83 -7.14 -9.26
C PRO A 30 -7.50 -7.87 -10.56
N SER A 31 -6.41 -8.62 -10.55
CA SER A 31 -6.02 -9.51 -11.64
C SER A 31 -7.04 -10.63 -11.83
N SER A 32 -7.18 -11.13 -13.07
CA SER A 32 -7.94 -12.35 -13.37
C SER A 32 -7.37 -13.61 -12.70
N SER A 33 -6.13 -13.55 -12.21
CA SER A 33 -5.52 -14.63 -11.41
C SER A 33 -5.99 -14.66 -9.96
N SER A 34 -6.81 -13.68 -9.52
CA SER A 34 -7.41 -13.67 -8.19
C SER A 34 -8.40 -14.82 -8.03
N GLY A 35 -8.48 -15.37 -6.80
CA GLY A 35 -9.38 -16.46 -6.43
C GLY A 35 -10.48 -16.01 -5.45
N GLU A 36 -11.10 -16.99 -4.80
CA GLU A 36 -12.18 -16.74 -3.84
C GLU A 36 -11.68 -16.05 -2.56
N ASP A 37 -10.47 -16.42 -2.11
CA ASP A 37 -9.85 -15.94 -0.86
C ASP A 37 -8.49 -15.25 -1.06
N VAL A 38 -8.10 -15.00 -2.30
CA VAL A 38 -6.87 -14.29 -2.64
C VAL A 38 -7.12 -13.27 -3.74
N ALA A 39 -6.65 -12.06 -3.58
CA ALA A 39 -6.67 -11.06 -4.65
C ALA A 39 -5.25 -10.56 -4.94
N PHE A 40 -4.97 -10.41 -6.23
CA PHE A 40 -3.70 -9.90 -6.74
C PHE A 40 -3.92 -8.58 -7.48
N PHE A 41 -3.08 -7.61 -7.17
CA PHE A 41 -3.09 -6.29 -7.81
C PHE A 41 -1.71 -6.01 -8.40
N GLN A 42 -1.66 -5.75 -9.69
CA GLN A 42 -0.41 -5.35 -10.33
C GLN A 42 -0.05 -3.92 -9.90
N ALA A 43 1.04 -3.77 -9.16
CA ALA A 43 1.52 -2.49 -8.62
C ALA A 43 2.90 -2.17 -9.22
N GLY A 44 2.91 -1.73 -10.48
CA GLY A 44 4.16 -1.53 -11.21
C GLY A 44 4.93 -2.85 -11.42
N GLY A 45 6.18 -2.89 -11.03
CA GLY A 45 7.04 -4.09 -11.14
C GLY A 45 6.84 -5.12 -10.04
N VAL A 46 5.96 -4.89 -9.07
CA VAL A 46 5.65 -5.81 -7.98
C VAL A 46 4.15 -6.09 -7.94
N VAL A 47 3.75 -7.22 -7.40
CA VAL A 47 2.35 -7.55 -7.15
C VAL A 47 2.03 -7.35 -5.67
N LEU A 48 0.98 -6.60 -5.36
CA LEU A 48 0.36 -6.61 -4.04
C LEU A 48 -0.70 -7.71 -4.00
N SER A 49 -0.65 -8.54 -2.98
CA SER A 49 -1.63 -9.59 -2.73
C SER A 49 -2.29 -9.38 -1.38
N ILE A 50 -3.56 -9.73 -1.26
CA ILE A 50 -4.26 -9.85 0.03
C ILE A 50 -4.75 -11.29 0.19
N TYR A 51 -4.60 -11.82 1.39
CA TYR A 51 -4.94 -13.21 1.74
C TYR A 51 -5.38 -13.26 3.21
N PRO A 52 -6.31 -14.15 3.62
CA PRO A 52 -6.69 -14.26 5.02
C PRO A 52 -5.47 -14.43 5.93
N ARG A 53 -5.41 -13.61 6.99
CA ARG A 53 -4.24 -13.55 7.91
C ARG A 53 -3.92 -14.90 8.54
N GLU A 54 -4.94 -15.64 8.96
CA GLU A 54 -4.76 -16.96 9.58
C GLU A 54 -4.19 -17.97 8.58
N ASN A 55 -4.71 -17.99 7.36
CA ASN A 55 -4.22 -18.86 6.30
C ASN A 55 -2.79 -18.53 5.88
N LEU A 56 -2.47 -17.23 5.80
CA LEU A 56 -1.10 -16.79 5.49
C LEU A 56 -0.11 -17.20 6.59
N ALA A 57 -0.51 -17.07 7.85
CA ALA A 57 0.31 -17.46 8.98
C ALA A 57 0.49 -18.99 9.07
N GLU A 58 -0.57 -19.75 8.77
CA GLU A 58 -0.52 -21.21 8.70
C GLU A 58 0.46 -21.69 7.61
N ASP A 59 0.37 -21.09 6.42
CA ASP A 59 1.27 -21.40 5.29
C ASP A 59 2.73 -21.08 5.63
N ALA A 60 2.97 -19.98 6.35
CA ALA A 60 4.31 -19.60 6.80
C ALA A 60 4.78 -20.32 8.08
N ILE A 61 3.91 -21.13 8.70
CA ILE A 61 4.18 -21.86 9.96
C ILE A 61 4.58 -20.89 11.10
N VAL A 62 3.80 -19.81 11.24
CA VAL A 62 3.95 -18.81 12.31
C VAL A 62 2.62 -18.51 12.97
N SER A 63 2.63 -17.91 14.17
CA SER A 63 1.41 -17.47 14.82
C SER A 63 0.77 -16.29 14.07
N PRO A 64 -0.57 -16.28 13.86
CA PRO A 64 -1.28 -15.13 13.32
C PRO A 64 -1.44 -14.00 14.35
N GLU A 65 -1.12 -14.26 15.62
CA GLU A 65 -1.31 -13.32 16.73
C GLU A 65 -0.36 -12.12 16.63
N GLY A 66 -0.83 -10.99 17.10
CA GLY A 66 -0.05 -9.76 17.17
C GLY A 66 -0.88 -8.51 16.89
N SER A 67 -0.43 -7.38 17.44
CA SER A 67 -1.05 -6.07 17.27
C SER A 67 0.01 -4.97 17.23
N GLY A 68 -0.37 -3.77 16.82
CA GLY A 68 0.52 -2.63 16.70
C GLY A 68 1.18 -2.51 15.34
N PHE A 69 2.29 -1.80 15.30
CA PHE A 69 3.02 -1.56 14.05
C PHE A 69 3.70 -2.85 13.55
N SER A 70 3.43 -3.20 12.30
CA SER A 70 3.91 -4.44 11.68
C SER A 70 5.37 -4.40 11.19
N GLY A 71 6.06 -3.27 11.39
CA GLY A 71 7.49 -3.12 11.07
C GLY A 71 7.78 -2.75 9.62
N PHE A 72 6.75 -2.46 8.81
CA PHE A 72 6.91 -1.97 7.44
C PHE A 72 5.82 -0.97 7.05
N THR A 73 6.07 -0.21 6.02
CA THR A 73 5.07 0.63 5.34
C THR A 73 5.14 0.37 3.83
N LEU A 74 4.02 0.58 3.17
CA LEU A 74 3.95 0.69 1.72
C LEU A 74 4.01 2.16 1.34
N ALA A 75 4.52 2.49 0.16
CA ALA A 75 4.65 3.89 -0.26
C ALA A 75 4.17 4.10 -1.70
N TYR A 76 3.41 5.16 -1.88
CA TYR A 76 3.11 5.77 -3.16
C TYR A 76 3.88 7.09 -3.28
N ASN A 77 4.67 7.24 -4.34
CA ASN A 77 5.41 8.47 -4.59
C ASN A 77 4.70 9.31 -5.65
N ALA A 78 4.20 10.46 -5.22
CA ALA A 78 3.53 11.46 -6.04
C ALA A 78 4.53 12.34 -6.80
N HIS A 79 4.08 12.94 -7.90
CA HIS A 79 4.91 13.82 -8.71
C HIS A 79 5.00 15.26 -8.16
N SER A 80 4.11 15.63 -7.24
CA SER A 80 4.08 16.97 -6.63
C SER A 80 3.48 16.95 -5.22
N GLU A 81 3.69 18.00 -4.46
CA GLU A 81 3.04 18.23 -3.16
C GLU A 81 1.52 18.37 -3.31
N SER A 82 1.06 19.04 -4.38
CA SER A 82 -0.37 19.17 -4.69
C SER A 82 -1.03 17.81 -4.90
N GLU A 83 -0.38 16.88 -5.59
CA GLU A 83 -0.88 15.52 -5.76
C GLU A 83 -1.00 14.78 -4.42
N VAL A 84 -0.08 14.98 -3.49
CA VAL A 84 -0.19 14.43 -2.12
C VAL A 84 -1.43 14.98 -1.42
N ASP A 85 -1.62 16.30 -1.44
CA ASP A 85 -2.77 16.96 -0.82
C ASP A 85 -4.11 16.48 -1.41
N GLU A 86 -4.20 16.44 -2.73
CA GLU A 86 -5.40 16.00 -3.46
C GLU A 86 -5.75 14.54 -3.14
N LEU A 87 -4.77 13.65 -3.16
CA LEU A 87 -4.96 12.24 -2.85
C LEU A 87 -5.43 12.04 -1.39
N ILE A 88 -4.80 12.73 -0.44
CA ILE A 88 -5.19 12.62 0.98
C ILE A 88 -6.58 13.21 1.21
N ALA A 89 -6.93 14.31 0.56
CA ALA A 89 -8.28 14.89 0.63
C ALA A 89 -9.34 13.92 0.07
N ASP A 90 -9.08 13.28 -1.06
CA ASP A 90 -9.96 12.26 -1.64
C ASP A 90 -10.14 11.06 -0.71
N LEU A 91 -9.03 10.50 -0.20
CA LEU A 91 -9.08 9.37 0.76
C LEU A 91 -9.87 9.72 2.02
N ARG A 92 -9.67 10.93 2.56
CA ARG A 92 -10.44 11.42 3.72
C ARG A 92 -11.93 11.49 3.40
N SER A 93 -12.31 12.00 2.24
CA SER A 93 -13.72 12.08 1.82
C SER A 93 -14.38 10.70 1.72
N LYS A 94 -13.60 9.66 1.50
CA LYS A 94 -14.02 8.25 1.46
C LYS A 94 -13.96 7.54 2.82
N GLY A 95 -13.69 8.30 3.90
CA GLY A 95 -13.65 7.77 5.26
C GLY A 95 -12.39 6.98 5.62
N VAL A 96 -11.31 7.15 4.87
CA VAL A 96 -10.02 6.53 5.15
C VAL A 96 -9.38 7.19 6.37
N LYS A 97 -8.79 6.40 7.25
CA LYS A 97 -8.08 6.88 8.42
C LYS A 97 -6.74 7.50 8.03
N ILE A 98 -6.63 8.82 8.16
CA ILE A 98 -5.38 9.55 7.95
C ILE A 98 -4.58 9.49 9.27
N LEU A 99 -3.35 8.96 9.19
CA LEU A 99 -2.45 8.80 10.33
C LEU A 99 -1.57 10.03 10.56
N LYS A 100 -1.21 10.69 9.47
CA LYS A 100 -0.35 11.88 9.48
C LYS A 100 -0.81 12.81 8.38
N GLU A 101 -1.04 14.08 8.73
CA GLU A 101 -1.40 15.11 7.76
C GLU A 101 -0.24 15.42 6.79
N PRO A 102 -0.54 15.82 5.54
CA PRO A 102 0.48 16.25 4.60
C PRO A 102 1.36 17.37 5.18
N GLN A 103 2.66 17.19 5.16
CA GLN A 103 3.60 18.19 5.70
C GLN A 103 5.00 18.02 5.12
N LYS A 104 5.76 19.14 5.18
CA LYS A 104 7.20 19.13 4.91
C LYS A 104 7.94 18.25 5.91
N VAL A 105 8.96 17.55 5.44
CA VAL A 105 9.80 16.69 6.26
C VAL A 105 11.27 17.05 6.14
N PHE A 106 12.07 16.65 7.15
CA PHE A 106 13.46 17.09 7.31
C PHE A 106 14.38 16.74 6.14
N TRP A 107 14.08 15.65 5.39
CA TRP A 107 14.88 15.22 4.23
C TRP A 107 14.54 15.98 2.93
N GLY A 108 13.69 17.02 3.02
CA GLY A 108 13.37 17.92 1.90
C GLY A 108 12.12 17.51 1.11
N GLY A 109 11.45 16.44 1.49
CA GLY A 109 10.22 15.98 0.88
C GLY A 109 8.95 16.53 1.54
N TYR A 110 7.81 15.99 1.08
CA TYR A 110 6.48 16.28 1.56
C TYR A 110 5.70 14.98 1.68
N ASN A 111 5.21 14.61 2.85
CA ASN A 111 4.53 13.35 3.01
C ASN A 111 3.32 13.37 3.94
N SER A 112 2.54 12.31 3.82
CA SER A 112 1.39 11.96 4.64
C SER A 112 1.36 10.45 4.83
N TYR A 113 0.54 9.97 5.76
CA TYR A 113 0.28 8.55 5.95
C TYR A 113 -1.20 8.30 6.14
N PHE A 114 -1.70 7.21 5.56
CA PHE A 114 -3.03 6.65 5.85
C PHE A 114 -2.92 5.17 6.22
N ALA A 115 -3.98 4.63 6.83
CA ALA A 115 -4.09 3.21 7.12
C ALA A 115 -5.16 2.56 6.24
N ASP A 116 -4.89 1.34 5.78
CA ASP A 116 -5.93 0.49 5.22
C ASP A 116 -6.84 -0.09 6.32
N ARG A 117 -7.78 -0.97 5.95
CA ARG A 117 -8.76 -1.55 6.89
C ARG A 117 -8.13 -2.45 7.94
N ASP A 118 -6.96 -2.98 7.68
CA ASP A 118 -6.21 -3.84 8.60
C ASP A 118 -5.14 -3.08 9.41
N GLY A 119 -5.00 -1.78 9.18
CA GLY A 119 -4.02 -0.92 9.83
C GLY A 119 -2.65 -0.92 9.17
N TYR A 120 -2.51 -1.48 7.98
CA TYR A 120 -1.27 -1.35 7.21
C TYR A 120 -1.06 0.10 6.80
N CYS A 121 0.13 0.60 7.11
CA CYS A 121 0.48 2.00 6.88
C CYS A 121 0.92 2.23 5.43
N TRP A 122 0.29 3.19 4.78
CA TRP A 122 0.63 3.68 3.47
C TRP A 122 1.18 5.10 3.55
N GLU A 123 2.38 5.29 3.07
CA GLU A 123 2.95 6.61 2.83
C GLU A 123 2.50 7.16 1.48
N VAL A 124 2.11 8.42 1.46
CA VAL A 124 1.94 9.19 0.24
C VAL A 124 2.97 10.32 0.30
N ALA A 125 3.97 10.29 -0.57
CA ALA A 125 5.09 11.21 -0.50
C ALA A 125 5.41 11.84 -1.86
N HIS A 126 5.84 13.10 -1.82
CA HIS A 126 6.60 13.71 -2.90
C HIS A 126 8.05 13.89 -2.46
N ASN A 127 8.96 13.22 -3.18
CA ASN A 127 10.39 13.38 -2.99
C ASN A 127 10.99 14.08 -4.22
N PRO A 128 11.47 15.34 -4.10
CA PRO A 128 11.98 16.09 -5.25
C PRO A 128 13.26 15.50 -5.84
N PHE A 129 13.90 14.55 -5.14
CA PHE A 129 15.12 13.88 -5.60
C PHE A 129 14.85 12.57 -6.31
N PHE A 130 13.63 12.05 -6.25
CA PHE A 130 13.25 10.83 -6.91
C PHE A 130 12.90 11.06 -8.39
N ARG A 131 13.25 10.08 -9.22
CA ARG A 131 12.93 10.05 -10.64
C ARG A 131 12.07 8.83 -10.95
N PHE A 132 11.29 8.94 -12.00
CA PHE A 132 10.45 7.85 -12.48
C PHE A 132 10.86 7.48 -13.91
N ASP A 133 10.74 6.20 -14.23
CA ASP A 133 10.88 5.74 -15.59
C ASP A 133 9.61 6.06 -16.43
N LYS A 134 9.64 5.74 -17.71
CA LYS A 134 8.50 5.95 -18.62
C LYS A 134 7.22 5.19 -18.25
N ASN A 135 7.32 4.21 -17.36
CA ASN A 135 6.22 3.39 -16.90
C ASN A 135 5.72 3.84 -15.50
N GLY A 136 6.30 4.91 -14.93
CA GLY A 136 5.96 5.41 -13.61
C GLY A 136 6.62 4.65 -12.46
N ASN A 137 7.57 3.76 -12.71
CA ASN A 137 8.29 3.08 -11.65
C ASN A 137 9.41 3.97 -11.10
N LEU A 138 9.63 3.89 -9.79
CA LEU A 138 10.72 4.60 -9.15
C LEU A 138 12.07 4.13 -9.69
N LYS A 139 12.91 5.09 -10.07
CA LYS A 139 14.27 4.85 -10.54
C LYS A 139 15.25 5.55 -9.61
N LEU A 140 16.14 4.80 -8.98
CA LEU A 140 17.12 5.33 -8.02
C LEU A 140 18.43 5.77 -8.70
N ASP A 141 18.84 5.13 -9.81
CA ASP A 141 20.07 5.40 -10.55
C ASP A 141 19.82 5.67 -12.04
#